data_d798f393a593bdf2bf65ca72c599fe7d
#
_entry.id   d798f393a593bdf2bf65ca72c599fe7d
#
_cell.length_a   1.000
_cell.length_b   1.000
_cell.length_c   1.000
_cell.angle_alpha   90.00
_cell.angle_beta   90.00
_cell.angle_gamma   90.00
#
_symmetry.space_group_name_H-M   'P 1'
#
loop_
_entity.id
_entity.type
_entity.pdbx_description
1 polymer ?
#
loop_
_entity_poly.entity_id
_entity_poly.type
_entity_poly.pdbx_seq_one_letter_code
_entity_poly.pdbx_strand_id
1 'polypeptide(L)'
;SSELNRWILRIRNAISNGKLRELVELTSLHNPRVSQILYHSTSLLIMDGARVHSTIRSNDLSLNHPAILDFQTRLSNYEPPAKDMVLLVLPCSARKPYFKSSSHKRFFNALREVDNYLALHIVSVTSPLGLVPRELEFCYPAAHYDIAVTGQWSASEIEMLRSQLVKLNLKQNYSK
;
A
#
# COMPACT_ATOMS: atom_id res chain seq x y z
N SER A 1 -5.76 33.44 21.60
CA SER A 1 -7.11 33.11 21.07
C SER A 1 -7.17 33.02 19.55
N SER A 2 -6.47 33.86 18.79
CA SER A 2 -6.48 33.80 17.29
C SER A 2 -5.82 32.55 16.73
N GLU A 3 -4.80 32.03 17.40
CA GLU A 3 -4.10 30.81 16.97
C GLU A 3 -4.94 29.56 17.20
N LEU A 4 -5.62 29.46 18.35
CA LEU A 4 -6.55 28.36 18.62
C LEU A 4 -7.68 28.31 17.59
N ASN A 5 -8.25 29.45 17.24
CA ASN A 5 -9.30 29.52 16.22
C ASN A 5 -8.80 29.08 14.85
N ARG A 6 -7.57 29.44 14.46
CA ARG A 6 -6.92 28.97 13.24
C ARG A 6 -6.77 27.44 13.22
N TRP A 7 -6.35 26.84 14.32
CA TRP A 7 -6.22 25.39 14.44
C TRP A 7 -7.58 24.71 14.35
N ILE A 8 -8.62 25.22 15.02
CA ILE A 8 -9.98 24.66 14.94
C ILE A 8 -10.48 24.68 13.50
N LEU A 9 -10.29 25.76 12.77
CA LEU A 9 -10.69 25.85 11.37
C LEU A 9 -9.92 24.88 10.49
N ARG A 10 -8.61 24.74 10.68
CA ARG A 10 -7.78 23.76 9.94
C ARG A 10 -8.23 22.33 10.20
N ILE A 11 -8.49 21.99 11.45
CA ILE A 11 -8.96 20.65 11.84
C ILE A 11 -10.33 20.37 11.22
N ARG A 12 -11.28 21.28 11.34
CA ARG A 12 -12.62 21.14 10.74
C ARG A 12 -12.55 20.96 9.23
N ASN A 13 -11.75 21.77 8.56
CA ASN A 13 -11.55 21.66 7.11
C ASN A 13 -10.87 20.33 6.73
N ALA A 14 -9.90 19.87 7.50
CA ALA A 14 -9.28 18.59 7.29
C ALA A 14 -10.25 17.41 7.47
N ILE A 15 -11.13 17.47 8.48
CA ILE A 15 -12.18 16.47 8.70
C ILE A 15 -13.18 16.47 7.54
N SER A 16 -13.68 17.61 7.12
CA SER A 16 -14.67 17.72 6.04
C SER A 16 -14.13 17.22 4.69
N ASN A 17 -12.83 17.31 4.48
CA ASN A 17 -12.16 16.86 3.26
C ASN A 17 -11.54 15.44 3.38
N GLY A 18 -11.75 14.72 4.50
CA GLY A 18 -11.15 13.42 4.73
C GLY A 18 -9.62 13.43 4.85
N LYS A 19 -9.02 14.58 5.24
CA LYS A 19 -7.57 14.82 5.29
C LYS A 19 -7.02 15.01 6.70
N LEU A 20 -7.77 14.59 7.71
CA LEU A 20 -7.33 14.76 9.10
C LEU A 20 -6.01 14.04 9.35
N ARG A 21 -5.84 12.83 8.82
CA ARG A 21 -4.61 12.06 8.95
C ARG A 21 -3.42 12.81 8.35
N GLU A 22 -3.54 13.36 7.14
CA GLU A 22 -2.49 14.17 6.52
C GLU A 22 -2.10 15.38 7.38
N LEU A 23 -3.09 16.07 7.97
CA LEU A 23 -2.84 17.20 8.86
C LEU A 23 -2.05 16.79 10.09
N VAL A 24 -2.39 15.65 10.70
CA VAL A 24 -1.69 15.13 11.89
C VAL A 24 -0.27 14.71 11.53
N GLU A 25 -0.06 14.03 10.42
CA GLU A 25 1.26 13.62 9.93
C GLU A 25 2.17 14.84 9.67
N LEU A 26 1.67 15.85 8.97
CA LEU A 26 2.41 17.09 8.74
C LEU A 26 2.76 17.81 10.06
N THR A 27 1.85 17.81 11.03
CA THR A 27 2.09 18.42 12.34
C THR A 27 3.13 17.61 13.14
N SER A 28 3.13 16.29 12.99
CA SER A 28 4.06 15.40 13.69
C SER A 28 5.52 15.61 13.29
N LEU A 29 5.78 16.04 12.05
CA LEU A 29 7.14 16.32 11.57
C LEU A 29 7.87 17.40 12.41
N HIS A 30 7.11 18.29 13.03
CA HIS A 30 7.66 19.40 13.81
C HIS A 30 7.32 19.30 15.32
N ASN A 31 6.63 18.22 15.74
CA ASN A 31 6.20 18.07 17.12
C ASN A 31 6.34 16.62 17.61
N PRO A 32 7.40 16.32 18.40
CA PRO A 32 7.65 14.95 18.89
C PRO A 32 6.49 14.34 19.69
N ARG A 33 5.73 15.15 20.44
CA ARG A 33 4.55 14.66 21.19
C ARG A 33 3.44 14.21 20.24
N VAL A 34 3.20 14.93 19.16
CA VAL A 34 2.22 14.54 18.15
C VAL A 34 2.68 13.27 17.43
N SER A 35 3.98 13.13 17.15
CA SER A 35 4.56 11.89 16.62
C SER A 35 4.30 10.68 17.51
N GLN A 36 4.53 10.83 18.83
CA GLN A 36 4.27 9.74 19.79
C GLN A 36 2.79 9.37 19.84
N ILE A 37 1.90 10.36 19.90
CA ILE A 37 0.45 10.14 19.89
C ILE A 37 0.03 9.44 18.60
N LEU A 38 0.53 9.87 17.45
CA LEU A 38 0.23 9.27 16.16
C LEU A 38 0.67 7.80 16.12
N TYR A 39 1.86 7.49 16.59
CA TYR A 39 2.39 6.13 16.66
C TYR A 39 1.50 5.22 17.53
N HIS A 40 1.13 5.67 18.72
CA HIS A 40 0.30 4.88 19.63
C HIS A 40 -1.17 4.79 19.23
N SER A 41 -1.69 5.77 18.49
CA SER A 41 -3.10 5.78 18.06
C SER A 41 -3.34 5.13 16.71
N THR A 42 -2.30 4.69 16.00
CA THR A 42 -2.42 4.08 14.67
C THR A 42 -3.38 2.90 14.65
N SER A 43 -3.37 2.06 15.69
CA SER A 43 -4.28 0.92 15.82
C SER A 43 -5.74 1.32 16.07
N LEU A 44 -5.99 2.50 16.61
CA LEU A 44 -7.33 3.00 16.90
C LEU A 44 -7.99 3.67 15.70
N LEU A 45 -7.19 4.15 14.73
CA LEU A 45 -7.66 4.87 13.55
C LEU A 45 -8.09 3.96 12.39
N ILE A 46 -8.00 2.64 12.57
CA ILE A 46 -8.44 1.64 11.56
C ILE A 46 -9.96 1.67 11.34
N MET A 47 -10.72 2.26 12.25
CA MET A 47 -12.18 2.14 12.30
C MET A 47 -12.93 3.08 11.35
N ASP A 48 -12.27 4.00 10.68
CA ASP A 48 -13.02 4.91 9.79
C ASP A 48 -13.15 4.29 8.41
N GLY A 49 -14.18 3.47 8.27
CA GLY A 49 -14.56 2.82 7.02
C GLY A 49 -14.66 3.81 5.89
N ALA A 50 -13.56 4.01 5.23
CA ALA A 50 -13.37 4.42 3.84
C ALA A 50 -14.54 5.17 3.17
N ARG A 51 -14.90 6.32 3.66
CA ARG A 51 -15.84 7.19 2.92
C ARG A 51 -15.16 8.05 1.85
N VAL A 52 -13.84 8.15 1.87
CA VAL A 52 -13.09 8.89 0.87
C VAL A 52 -11.83 8.11 0.55
N HIS A 53 -11.71 7.61 -0.67
CA HIS A 53 -10.49 7.03 -1.22
C HIS A 53 -9.47 8.15 -1.46
N SER A 54 -8.99 8.77 -0.38
CA SER A 54 -7.93 9.77 -0.49
C SER A 54 -6.62 9.09 -0.89
N THR A 55 -5.86 9.74 -1.76
CA THR A 55 -4.53 9.26 -2.12
C THR A 55 -3.61 9.35 -0.91
N ILE A 56 -3.06 8.23 -0.47
CA ILE A 56 -2.07 8.19 0.60
C ILE A 56 -0.77 8.74 0.05
N ARG A 57 -0.30 9.85 0.60
CA ARG A 57 0.97 10.47 0.22
C ARG A 57 2.12 9.93 1.04
N SER A 58 3.26 9.81 0.38
CA SER A 58 4.45 9.17 0.94
C SER A 58 5.17 10.04 1.96
N ASN A 59 5.38 9.44 3.13
CA ASN A 59 6.47 9.76 4.05
C ASN A 59 6.78 8.49 4.85
N ASP A 60 7.80 8.50 5.69
CA ASP A 60 8.16 7.34 6.53
C ASP A 60 7.01 6.88 7.46
N LEU A 61 6.06 7.78 7.76
CA LEU A 61 4.86 7.48 8.54
C LEU A 61 3.81 6.72 7.72
N SER A 62 3.92 6.69 6.39
CA SER A 62 2.98 5.99 5.51
C SER A 62 3.00 4.48 5.73
N LEU A 63 4.14 3.91 6.15
CA LEU A 63 4.24 2.49 6.49
C LEU A 63 3.28 2.10 7.63
N ASN A 64 2.99 3.04 8.53
CA ASN A 64 2.07 2.89 9.66
C ASN A 64 0.67 3.45 9.37
N HIS A 65 0.36 3.76 8.11
CA HIS A 65 -0.97 4.24 7.77
C HIS A 65 -2.01 3.12 7.97
N PRO A 66 -3.14 3.37 8.67
CA PRO A 66 -4.13 2.34 8.98
C PRO A 66 -4.60 1.51 7.78
N ALA A 67 -4.86 2.17 6.64
CA ALA A 67 -5.27 1.46 5.43
C ALA A 67 -4.17 0.55 4.86
N ILE A 68 -2.90 0.89 5.04
CA ILE A 68 -1.77 0.05 4.62
C ILE A 68 -1.66 -1.17 5.53
N LEU A 69 -1.74 -0.97 6.84
CA LEU A 69 -1.72 -2.06 7.81
C LEU A 69 -2.91 -3.01 7.64
N ASP A 70 -4.11 -2.47 7.37
CA ASP A 70 -5.29 -3.26 7.09
C ASP A 70 -5.14 -4.08 5.79
N PHE A 71 -4.62 -3.49 4.73
CA PHE A 71 -4.31 -4.21 3.49
C PHE A 71 -3.30 -5.35 3.74
N GLN A 72 -2.22 -5.09 4.45
CA GLN A 72 -1.22 -6.10 4.81
C GLN A 72 -1.82 -7.22 5.67
N THR A 73 -2.70 -6.88 6.60
CA THR A 73 -3.41 -7.86 7.44
C THR A 73 -4.33 -8.74 6.60
N ARG A 74 -5.11 -8.14 5.69
CA ARG A 74 -5.98 -8.91 4.77
C ARG A 74 -5.17 -9.77 3.81
N LEU A 75 -4.04 -9.27 3.31
CA LEU A 75 -3.14 -10.04 2.47
C LEU A 75 -2.60 -11.29 3.17
N SER A 76 -2.51 -11.30 4.50
CA SER A 76 -2.08 -12.49 5.24
C SER A 76 -3.04 -13.67 5.15
N ASN A 77 -4.29 -13.44 4.78
CA ASN A 77 -5.32 -14.45 4.54
C ASN A 77 -5.62 -14.65 3.05
N TYR A 78 -4.80 -14.04 2.18
CA TYR A 78 -4.96 -14.16 0.75
C TYR A 78 -4.49 -15.53 0.26
N GLU A 79 -5.30 -16.17 -0.57
CA GLU A 79 -4.96 -17.39 -1.26
C GLU A 79 -4.82 -17.13 -2.76
N PRO A 80 -3.81 -17.70 -3.43
CA PRO A 80 -3.68 -17.61 -4.88
C PRO A 80 -4.92 -18.16 -5.60
N PRO A 81 -5.25 -17.64 -6.79
CA PRO A 81 -6.47 -18.05 -7.51
C PRO A 81 -6.49 -19.51 -7.93
N ALA A 82 -5.34 -20.16 -8.08
CA ALA A 82 -5.20 -21.59 -8.34
C ALA A 82 -3.88 -22.12 -7.76
N LYS A 83 -3.80 -23.45 -7.63
CA LYS A 83 -2.55 -24.15 -7.25
C LYS A 83 -1.67 -24.39 -8.50
N ASP A 84 -0.41 -24.68 -8.25
CA ASP A 84 0.58 -25.02 -9.29
C ASP A 84 0.80 -23.94 -10.35
N MET A 85 0.48 -22.70 -10.03
CA MET A 85 0.78 -21.56 -10.89
C MET A 85 2.26 -21.22 -10.87
N VAL A 86 2.72 -20.49 -11.87
CA VAL A 86 4.04 -19.86 -11.88
C VAL A 86 3.91 -18.45 -11.29
N LEU A 87 4.64 -18.18 -10.21
CA LEU A 87 4.67 -16.84 -9.61
C LEU A 87 5.55 -15.92 -10.44
N LEU A 88 4.95 -14.88 -11.00
CA LEU A 88 5.65 -13.82 -11.70
C LEU A 88 5.66 -12.55 -10.84
N VAL A 89 6.84 -12.16 -10.38
CA VAL A 89 7.03 -10.95 -9.58
C VAL A 89 7.44 -9.79 -10.48
N LEU A 90 6.68 -8.70 -10.46
CA LEU A 90 6.95 -7.49 -11.23
C LEU A 90 7.25 -6.31 -10.31
N PRO A 91 8.08 -5.36 -10.74
CA PRO A 91 8.26 -4.10 -10.03
C PRO A 91 6.97 -3.27 -10.09
N CYS A 92 6.73 -2.45 -9.07
CA CYS A 92 5.66 -1.47 -9.09
C CYS A 92 5.92 -0.38 -10.15
N SER A 93 4.97 0.55 -10.28
CA SER A 93 5.13 1.72 -11.11
C SER A 93 4.58 2.98 -10.42
N ALA A 94 5.04 4.15 -10.86
CA ALA A 94 4.54 5.42 -10.34
C ALA A 94 3.03 5.60 -10.61
N ARG A 95 2.54 5.14 -11.75
CA ARG A 95 1.11 5.22 -12.09
C ARG A 95 0.33 4.04 -11.53
N LYS A 96 -0.76 4.34 -10.81
CA LYS A 96 -1.70 3.35 -10.25
C LYS A 96 -3.09 3.51 -10.92
N PRO A 97 -3.87 2.43 -10.97
CA PRO A 97 -3.44 1.04 -10.82
C PRO A 97 -2.37 0.68 -11.85
N TYR A 98 -1.52 -0.30 -11.55
CA TYR A 98 -0.28 -0.57 -12.32
C TYR A 98 -0.54 -0.88 -13.79
N PHE A 99 -1.63 -1.58 -14.13
CA PHE A 99 -1.96 -1.92 -15.51
C PHE A 99 -2.09 -0.69 -16.43
N LYS A 100 -2.36 0.51 -15.88
CA LYS A 100 -2.41 1.77 -16.66
C LYS A 100 -1.03 2.33 -16.97
N SER A 101 0.03 1.83 -16.34
CA SER A 101 1.38 2.32 -16.57
C SER A 101 1.97 1.79 -17.88
N SER A 102 2.87 2.57 -18.48
CA SER A 102 3.56 2.17 -19.70
C SER A 102 4.47 0.96 -19.51
N SER A 103 5.09 0.82 -18.34
CA SER A 103 5.93 -0.32 -17.99
C SER A 103 5.11 -1.60 -17.92
N HIS A 104 4.00 -1.61 -17.18
CA HIS A 104 3.15 -2.80 -17.07
C HIS A 104 2.48 -3.16 -18.39
N LYS A 105 2.09 -2.19 -19.20
CA LYS A 105 1.60 -2.47 -20.57
C LYS A 105 2.64 -3.21 -21.42
N ARG A 106 3.92 -2.83 -21.33
CA ARG A 106 5.01 -3.55 -22.01
C ARG A 106 5.18 -4.97 -21.48
N PHE A 107 5.16 -5.14 -20.14
CA PHE A 107 5.22 -6.48 -19.55
C PHE A 107 4.08 -7.35 -20.04
N PHE A 108 2.85 -6.87 -20.01
CA PHE A 108 1.69 -7.64 -20.48
C PHE A 108 1.72 -7.94 -21.98
N ASN A 109 2.22 -7.04 -22.81
CA ASN A 109 2.38 -7.33 -24.22
C ASN A 109 3.38 -8.49 -24.45
N ALA A 110 4.51 -8.48 -23.74
CA ALA A 110 5.46 -9.59 -23.81
C ALA A 110 4.88 -10.91 -23.25
N LEU A 111 4.09 -10.85 -22.18
CA LEU A 111 3.49 -12.04 -21.58
C LEU A 111 2.40 -12.67 -22.45
N ARG A 112 1.76 -11.94 -23.36
CA ARG A 112 0.79 -12.51 -24.32
C ARG A 112 1.40 -13.49 -25.31
N GLU A 113 2.70 -13.41 -25.51
CA GLU A 113 3.46 -14.30 -26.38
C GLU A 113 3.92 -15.58 -25.65
N VAL A 114 3.68 -15.65 -24.34
CA VAL A 114 4.06 -16.79 -23.52
C VAL A 114 2.97 -17.87 -23.60
N ASP A 115 3.38 -19.08 -23.95
CA ASP A 115 2.49 -20.24 -23.87
C ASP A 115 2.00 -20.41 -22.42
N ASN A 116 0.69 -20.69 -22.29
CA ASN A 116 0.07 -20.87 -20.97
C ASN A 116 0.10 -19.64 -20.04
N TYR A 117 -0.09 -18.44 -20.61
CA TYR A 117 -0.20 -17.18 -19.86
C TYR A 117 -1.15 -17.27 -18.66
N LEU A 118 -2.23 -18.08 -18.75
CA LEU A 118 -3.20 -18.25 -17.68
C LEU A 118 -2.65 -19.00 -16.45
N ALA A 119 -1.52 -19.69 -16.59
CA ALA A 119 -0.84 -20.31 -15.45
C ALA A 119 0.04 -19.33 -14.66
N LEU A 120 0.11 -18.07 -15.07
CA LEU A 120 0.89 -17.05 -14.37
C LEU A 120 0.05 -16.38 -13.28
N HIS A 121 0.54 -16.42 -12.05
CA HIS A 121 0.06 -15.55 -10.98
C HIS A 121 0.99 -14.33 -10.88
N ILE A 122 0.47 -13.17 -11.21
CA ILE A 122 1.25 -11.93 -11.32
C ILE A 122 1.11 -11.13 -10.03
N VAL A 123 2.24 -10.82 -9.40
CA VAL A 123 2.30 -10.06 -8.16
C VAL A 123 3.27 -8.87 -8.33
N SER A 124 2.84 -7.69 -7.98
CA SER A 124 3.70 -6.50 -7.97
C SER A 124 4.33 -6.30 -6.59
N VAL A 125 5.63 -5.99 -6.56
CA VAL A 125 6.35 -5.63 -5.33
C VAL A 125 6.41 -4.12 -5.20
N THR A 126 5.99 -3.59 -4.07
CA THR A 126 5.89 -2.16 -3.85
C THR A 126 6.05 -1.76 -2.39
N SER A 127 6.67 -0.62 -2.12
CA SER A 127 6.53 0.10 -0.86
C SER A 127 5.26 0.97 -0.92
N PRO A 128 4.47 1.04 0.14
CA PRO A 128 4.57 0.43 1.47
C PRO A 128 3.76 -0.86 1.62
N LEU A 129 3.11 -1.34 0.57
CA LEU A 129 2.16 -2.46 0.65
C LEU A 129 2.83 -3.84 0.69
N GLY A 130 4.06 -3.94 0.17
CA GLY A 130 4.75 -5.20 -0.01
C GLY A 130 4.32 -5.90 -1.30
N LEU A 131 3.64 -7.02 -1.20
CA LEU A 131 3.12 -7.76 -2.33
C LEU A 131 1.71 -7.29 -2.68
N VAL A 132 1.47 -7.03 -3.96
CA VAL A 132 0.15 -6.68 -4.49
C VAL A 132 -0.17 -7.65 -5.61
N PRO A 133 -0.99 -8.70 -5.37
CA PRO A 133 -1.55 -9.56 -6.41
C PRO A 133 -2.30 -8.74 -7.45
N ARG A 134 -2.24 -9.19 -8.71
CA ARG A 134 -2.83 -8.50 -9.85
C ARG A 134 -4.31 -8.20 -9.68
N GLU A 135 -5.05 -9.13 -9.11
CA GLU A 135 -6.49 -9.03 -8.86
C GLU A 135 -6.82 -8.02 -7.76
N LEU A 136 -5.87 -7.69 -6.87
CA LEU A 136 -6.04 -6.72 -5.79
C LEU A 136 -5.53 -5.32 -6.15
N GLU A 137 -4.95 -5.10 -7.33
CA GLU A 137 -4.36 -3.79 -7.69
C GLU A 137 -5.38 -2.66 -7.78
N PHE A 138 -6.68 -2.98 -7.91
CA PHE A 138 -7.77 -2.00 -7.90
C PHE A 138 -8.33 -1.71 -6.51
N CYS A 139 -7.99 -2.56 -5.54
CA CYS A 139 -8.48 -2.40 -4.19
C CYS A 139 -7.80 -1.20 -3.50
N TYR A 140 -8.53 -0.54 -2.61
CA TYR A 140 -7.92 0.46 -1.75
C TYR A 140 -7.03 -0.23 -0.69
N PRO A 141 -5.83 0.27 -0.43
CA PRO A 141 -5.18 1.47 -0.96
C PRO A 141 -4.30 1.23 -2.22
N ALA A 142 -4.20 0.03 -2.77
CA ALA A 142 -3.25 -0.31 -3.84
C ALA A 142 -3.39 0.58 -5.10
N ALA A 143 -4.61 1.02 -5.41
CA ALA A 143 -4.87 1.95 -6.51
C ALA A 143 -4.70 3.43 -6.14
N HIS A 144 -4.50 3.78 -4.85
CA HIS A 144 -4.69 5.13 -4.33
C HIS A 144 -3.55 5.59 -3.40
N TYR A 145 -2.32 5.27 -3.71
CA TYR A 145 -1.17 5.84 -3.00
C TYR A 145 -0.18 6.47 -3.99
N ASP A 146 0.47 7.54 -3.54
CA ASP A 146 1.48 8.25 -4.29
C ASP A 146 2.78 8.24 -3.49
N ILE A 147 3.60 7.23 -3.78
CA ILE A 147 4.88 6.99 -3.10
C ILE A 147 5.96 6.97 -4.16
N ALA A 148 7.00 7.78 -3.95
CA ALA A 148 8.12 7.84 -4.86
C ALA A 148 8.82 6.47 -4.94
N VAL A 149 9.04 5.99 -6.16
CA VAL A 149 9.84 4.78 -6.40
C VAL A 149 11.31 5.17 -6.33
N THR A 150 11.91 4.99 -5.17
CA THR A 150 13.32 5.35 -4.93
C THR A 150 14.30 4.24 -5.30
N GLY A 151 13.82 3.01 -5.41
CA GLY A 151 14.66 1.82 -5.57
C GLY A 151 15.42 1.43 -4.29
N GLN A 152 15.26 2.16 -3.21
CA GLN A 152 15.83 1.85 -1.91
C GLN A 152 14.77 1.24 -1.00
N TRP A 153 15.14 0.18 -0.30
CA TRP A 153 14.28 -0.55 0.63
C TRP A 153 14.88 -0.51 2.03
N SER A 154 14.09 -0.11 3.00
CA SER A 154 14.47 -0.19 4.41
C SER A 154 14.49 -1.65 4.91
N ALA A 155 15.18 -1.89 6.01
CA ALA A 155 15.20 -3.22 6.63
C ALA A 155 13.80 -3.71 7.02
N SER A 156 12.94 -2.80 7.49
CA SER A 156 11.55 -3.10 7.85
C SER A 156 10.69 -3.49 6.63
N GLU A 157 10.88 -2.84 5.49
CA GLU A 157 10.19 -3.19 4.24
C GLU A 157 10.64 -4.56 3.72
N ILE A 158 11.93 -4.85 3.79
CA ILE A 158 12.47 -6.16 3.41
C ILE A 158 11.89 -7.26 4.30
N GLU A 159 11.83 -7.05 5.61
CA GLU A 159 11.27 -8.03 6.54
C GLU A 159 9.78 -8.24 6.34
N MET A 160 9.04 -7.17 6.05
CA MET A 160 7.63 -7.25 5.67
C MET A 160 7.45 -8.12 4.41
N LEU A 161 8.24 -7.89 3.36
CA LEU A 161 8.20 -8.69 2.14
C LEU A 161 8.52 -10.17 2.40
N ARG A 162 9.54 -10.45 3.21
CA ARG A 162 9.87 -11.83 3.61
C ARG A 162 8.70 -12.51 4.30
N SER A 163 8.09 -11.83 5.27
CA SER A 163 6.91 -12.33 5.98
C SER A 163 5.75 -12.63 5.03
N GLN A 164 5.48 -11.76 4.08
CA GLN A 164 4.41 -11.94 3.09
C GLN A 164 4.72 -13.10 2.13
N LEU A 165 5.96 -13.25 1.67
CA LEU A 165 6.38 -14.38 0.82
C LEU A 165 6.26 -15.72 1.53
N VAL A 166 6.62 -15.77 2.82
CA VAL A 166 6.42 -16.99 3.63
C VAL A 166 4.93 -17.35 3.72
N LYS A 167 4.05 -16.37 3.91
CA LYS A 167 2.60 -16.58 3.98
C LYS A 167 1.99 -17.04 2.65
N LEU A 168 2.53 -16.62 1.53
CA LEU A 168 2.13 -17.12 0.20
C LEU A 168 2.43 -18.62 0.02
N ASN A 169 3.20 -19.21 0.93
CA ASN A 169 3.53 -20.63 0.93
C ASN A 169 3.99 -21.13 -0.46
N LEU A 170 5.10 -20.54 -0.94
CA LEU A 170 5.59 -20.71 -2.31
C LEU A 170 5.72 -22.18 -2.72
N LYS A 171 6.15 -23.06 -1.80
CA LYS A 171 6.35 -24.49 -2.09
C LYS A 171 5.05 -25.26 -2.33
N GLN A 172 3.95 -24.83 -1.73
CA GLN A 172 2.67 -25.54 -1.84
C GLN A 172 1.75 -24.94 -2.92
N ASN A 173 1.91 -23.64 -3.19
CA ASN A 173 1.00 -22.92 -4.07
C ASN A 173 1.55 -22.70 -5.49
N TYR A 174 2.86 -22.83 -5.67
CA TYR A 174 3.49 -22.53 -6.96
C TYR A 174 4.41 -23.65 -7.42
N SER A 175 4.40 -23.90 -8.73
CA SER A 175 5.29 -24.86 -9.38
C SER A 175 6.68 -24.29 -9.64
N LYS A 176 6.80 -22.97 -9.80
CA LYS A 176 8.04 -22.19 -9.98
C LYS A 176 7.87 -20.76 -9.46
#